data_6426cc1c162ed181041580b153cf913a
#
_entry.id   6426cc1c162ed181041580b153cf913a
#
_cell.length_a   1.000
_cell.length_b   1.000
_cell.length_c   1.000
_cell.angle_alpha   90.00
_cell.angle_beta   90.00
_cell.angle_gamma   90.00
#
_symmetry.space_group_name_H-M   'P 1'
#
loop_
_entity.id
_entity.type
_entity.pdbx_description
1 polymer ?
#
loop_
_entity_poly.entity_id
_entity_poly.type
_entity_poly.pdbx_seq_one_letter_code
_entity_poly.pdbx_strand_id
1 'polypeptide(L)'
;MCKTVFWGGRRMISLSGVNKRLGSFRLKDISIEIPDGYICALVGQNASGKTTLIKMILGLCRPDDGTVVIDGLNYQEAESDKRIRDITGIVPVNELMNSELSLLENGRCYGRVYSRYDESIYMEYLERFGFDRKIKFGKLSKGQKIKAQFAFALSTDPKYLILDEPTANFDPDFKQDFLNVIMQFMESGKKSVIIASHIPVSYTHLRAHETAANL
;
A
#
# COMPACT_ATOMS: atom_id res chain seq x y z
N MET A 1 -9.24 -24.89 0.52
CA MET A 1 -7.93 -25.43 0.03
C MET A 1 -7.56 -24.68 -1.22
N CYS A 2 -6.75 -23.65 -1.13
CA CYS A 2 -6.23 -22.94 -2.29
C CYS A 2 -4.97 -23.65 -2.75
N LYS A 3 -4.96 -24.20 -3.96
CA LYS A 3 -3.77 -24.82 -4.54
C LYS A 3 -2.87 -23.73 -5.08
N THR A 4 -1.76 -23.49 -4.40
CA THR A 4 -0.69 -22.62 -4.87
C THR A 4 0.07 -23.33 -6.00
N VAL A 5 0.03 -22.76 -7.20
CA VAL A 5 0.85 -23.23 -8.31
C VAL A 5 2.16 -22.45 -8.28
N PHE A 6 3.26 -23.12 -8.02
CA PHE A 6 4.61 -22.54 -8.07
C PHE A 6 4.95 -22.14 -9.51
N TRP A 7 5.12 -20.84 -9.75
CA TRP A 7 5.77 -20.31 -10.94
C TRP A 7 7.19 -19.85 -10.58
N GLY A 8 8.18 -20.50 -11.14
CA GLY A 8 9.58 -20.28 -10.84
C GLY A 8 10.04 -18.84 -10.98
N GLY A 9 10.77 -18.35 -9.97
CA GLY A 9 11.76 -17.27 -10.11
C GLY A 9 11.24 -15.84 -10.17
N ARG A 10 9.96 -15.55 -10.02
CA ARG A 10 9.45 -14.18 -9.98
C ARG A 10 9.51 -13.60 -8.57
N ARG A 11 10.10 -12.42 -8.45
CA ARG A 11 10.05 -11.61 -7.23
C ARG A 11 8.59 -11.30 -6.92
N MET A 12 8.18 -11.42 -5.66
CA MET A 12 6.78 -11.24 -5.21
C MET A 12 6.73 -10.95 -3.72
N ILE A 13 5.58 -10.61 -3.21
CA ILE A 13 5.29 -10.64 -1.78
C ILE A 13 4.71 -12.01 -1.45
N SER A 14 5.31 -12.71 -0.49
CA SER A 14 4.79 -14.00 0.00
C SER A 14 4.70 -14.02 1.52
N LEU A 15 3.57 -14.51 2.00
CA LEU A 15 3.33 -14.87 3.39
C LEU A 15 3.14 -16.38 3.42
N SER A 16 3.85 -17.08 4.30
CA SER A 16 3.81 -18.55 4.38
C SER A 16 3.58 -18.99 5.82
N GLY A 17 2.43 -19.63 6.08
CA GLY A 17 2.07 -20.17 7.39
C GLY A 17 2.03 -19.13 8.50
N VAL A 18 1.68 -17.88 8.18
CA VAL A 18 1.75 -16.77 9.13
C VAL A 18 0.69 -16.89 10.20
N ASN A 19 1.15 -16.84 11.46
CA ASN A 19 0.31 -16.79 12.65
C ASN A 19 0.57 -15.48 13.41
N LYS A 20 -0.50 -14.89 13.96
CA LYS A 20 -0.41 -13.70 14.82
C LYS A 20 -1.50 -13.62 15.83
N ARG A 21 -1.13 -13.37 17.08
CA ARG A 21 -2.06 -13.10 18.17
C ARG A 21 -1.96 -11.64 18.61
N LEU A 22 -3.10 -10.96 18.68
CA LEU A 22 -3.23 -9.59 19.16
C LEU A 22 -4.41 -9.53 20.15
N GLY A 23 -4.13 -9.71 21.42
CA GLY A 23 -5.17 -9.85 22.47
C GLY A 23 -6.08 -11.04 22.20
N SER A 24 -7.38 -10.80 21.98
CA SER A 24 -8.36 -11.83 21.63
C SER A 24 -8.37 -12.19 20.15
N PHE A 25 -7.81 -11.33 19.28
CA PHE A 25 -7.76 -11.55 17.83
C PHE A 25 -6.63 -12.51 17.45
N ARG A 26 -6.88 -13.37 16.46
CA ARG A 26 -5.88 -14.30 15.92
C ARG A 26 -5.98 -14.40 14.41
N LEU A 27 -4.84 -14.18 13.73
CA LEU A 27 -4.59 -14.72 12.40
C LEU A 27 -4.01 -16.12 12.55
N LYS A 28 -4.48 -17.06 11.74
CA LYS A 28 -4.06 -18.46 11.85
C LYS A 28 -3.78 -19.02 10.46
N ASP A 29 -2.55 -19.52 10.28
CA ASP A 29 -2.08 -20.24 9.10
C ASP A 29 -2.36 -19.48 7.78
N ILE A 30 -2.01 -18.20 7.73
CA ILE A 30 -2.22 -17.37 6.57
C ILE A 30 -1.09 -17.58 5.58
N SER A 31 -1.46 -18.01 4.37
CA SER A 31 -0.52 -18.16 3.25
C SER A 31 -1.08 -17.42 2.02
N ILE A 32 -0.36 -16.42 1.54
CA ILE A 32 -0.75 -15.55 0.43
C ILE A 32 0.47 -15.28 -0.44
N GLU A 33 0.28 -15.32 -1.75
CA GLU A 33 1.28 -14.91 -2.73
C GLU A 33 0.72 -13.78 -3.60
N ILE A 34 1.48 -12.69 -3.73
CA ILE A 34 1.15 -11.53 -4.55
C ILE A 34 2.24 -11.39 -5.60
N PRO A 35 2.00 -11.86 -6.83
CA PRO A 35 2.99 -11.78 -7.89
C PRO A 35 3.20 -10.34 -8.38
N ASP A 36 4.38 -10.08 -8.94
CA ASP A 36 4.68 -8.79 -9.57
C ASP A 36 3.80 -8.52 -10.78
N GLY A 37 3.40 -7.26 -10.96
CA GLY A 37 2.57 -6.83 -12.08
C GLY A 37 1.07 -7.02 -11.87
N TYR A 38 0.63 -7.33 -10.64
CA TYR A 38 -0.77 -7.58 -10.33
C TYR A 38 -1.38 -6.54 -9.40
N ILE A 39 -2.69 -6.36 -9.50
CA ILE A 39 -3.52 -5.71 -8.50
C ILE A 39 -4.13 -6.81 -7.65
N CYS A 40 -3.82 -6.81 -6.36
CA CYS A 40 -4.34 -7.76 -5.39
C CYS A 40 -5.34 -7.07 -4.45
N ALA A 41 -6.55 -7.60 -4.33
CA ALA A 41 -7.54 -7.14 -3.37
C ALA A 41 -7.54 -8.04 -2.12
N LEU A 42 -7.27 -7.46 -0.95
CA LEU A 42 -7.48 -8.08 0.35
C LEU A 42 -8.90 -7.74 0.82
N VAL A 43 -9.84 -8.64 0.58
CA VAL A 43 -11.26 -8.43 0.91
C VAL A 43 -11.60 -9.15 2.22
N GLY A 44 -12.31 -8.47 3.11
CA GLY A 44 -12.75 -9.05 4.38
C GLY A 44 -13.48 -8.04 5.25
N GLN A 45 -14.28 -8.52 6.18
CA GLN A 45 -15.00 -7.67 7.13
C GLN A 45 -14.05 -6.81 7.97
N ASN A 46 -14.58 -5.77 8.64
CA ASN A 46 -13.81 -5.02 9.63
C ASN A 46 -13.30 -5.96 10.72
N ALA A 47 -12.06 -5.71 11.19
CA ALA A 47 -11.35 -6.57 12.15
C ALA A 47 -11.00 -7.99 11.65
N SER A 48 -11.10 -8.30 10.35
CA SER A 48 -10.65 -9.60 9.81
C SER A 48 -9.12 -9.76 9.73
N GLY A 49 -8.35 -8.71 10.01
CA GLY A 49 -6.88 -8.76 10.03
C GLY A 49 -6.18 -8.15 8.82
N LYS A 50 -6.90 -7.53 7.87
CA LYS A 50 -6.30 -6.86 6.69
C LYS A 50 -5.18 -5.89 7.07
N THR A 51 -5.48 -4.95 7.97
CA THR A 51 -4.48 -3.99 8.47
C THR A 51 -3.30 -4.66 9.18
N THR A 52 -3.53 -5.80 9.86
CA THR A 52 -2.46 -6.57 10.49
C THR A 52 -1.55 -7.20 9.45
N LEU A 53 -2.10 -7.77 8.38
CA LEU A 53 -1.32 -8.30 7.26
C LEU A 53 -0.53 -7.19 6.55
N ILE A 54 -1.15 -6.04 6.29
CA ILE A 54 -0.47 -4.86 5.74
C ILE A 54 0.71 -4.46 6.65
N LYS A 55 0.51 -4.38 7.96
CA LYS A 55 1.59 -4.06 8.91
C LYS A 55 2.73 -5.10 8.88
N MET A 56 2.43 -6.37 8.65
CA MET A 56 3.46 -7.40 8.48
C MET A 56 4.22 -7.23 7.18
N ILE A 57 3.53 -6.94 6.07
CA ILE A 57 4.17 -6.64 4.77
C ILE A 57 5.07 -5.41 4.87
N LEU A 58 4.71 -4.41 5.68
CA LEU A 58 5.52 -3.21 5.92
C LEU A 58 6.60 -3.38 7.00
N GLY A 59 6.72 -4.55 7.63
CA GLY A 59 7.65 -4.80 8.74
C GLY A 59 7.29 -4.11 10.06
N LEU A 60 6.13 -3.48 10.14
CA LEU A 60 5.65 -2.79 11.35
C LEU A 60 5.11 -3.76 12.42
N CYS A 61 4.91 -5.01 12.05
CA CYS A 61 4.43 -6.07 12.94
C CYS A 61 5.07 -7.39 12.51
N ARG A 62 5.76 -8.06 13.40
CA ARG A 62 6.33 -9.39 13.11
C ARG A 62 5.28 -10.47 13.35
N PRO A 63 5.22 -11.50 12.50
CA PRO A 63 4.43 -12.69 12.79
C PRO A 63 4.97 -13.41 14.05
N ASP A 64 4.09 -14.15 14.74
CA ASP A 64 4.51 -15.01 15.87
C ASP A 64 5.09 -16.33 15.36
N ASP A 65 4.62 -16.77 14.15
CA ASP A 65 5.13 -17.93 13.43
C ASP A 65 4.90 -17.73 11.93
N GLY A 66 5.62 -18.47 11.08
CA GLY A 66 5.62 -18.32 9.64
C GLY A 66 6.61 -17.26 9.15
N THR A 67 6.56 -16.99 7.86
CA THR A 67 7.52 -16.06 7.19
C THR A 67 6.81 -15.05 6.30
N VAL A 68 7.40 -13.85 6.21
CA VAL A 68 7.01 -12.79 5.27
C VAL A 68 8.22 -12.41 4.45
N VAL A 69 8.13 -12.60 3.14
CA VAL A 69 9.20 -12.28 2.19
C VAL A 69 8.68 -11.29 1.16
N ILE A 70 9.43 -10.23 0.90
CA ILE A 70 9.08 -9.16 -0.03
C ILE A 70 10.24 -8.96 -1.00
N ASP A 71 10.00 -9.23 -2.27
CA ASP A 71 11.02 -9.13 -3.33
C ASP A 71 12.30 -9.93 -3.02
N GLY A 72 12.14 -11.09 -2.35
CA GLY A 72 13.24 -11.92 -1.87
C GLY A 72 13.90 -11.44 -0.58
N LEU A 73 13.41 -10.36 0.03
CA LEU A 73 13.91 -9.80 1.28
C LEU A 73 13.06 -10.27 2.47
N ASN A 74 13.73 -10.69 3.54
CA ASN A 74 13.09 -11.04 4.80
C ASN A 74 13.49 -10.02 5.87
N TYR A 75 12.55 -9.52 6.66
CA TYR A 75 12.81 -8.58 7.78
C TYR A 75 13.72 -9.14 8.88
N GLN A 76 14.00 -10.44 8.87
CA GLN A 76 14.95 -11.06 9.79
C GLN A 76 16.40 -10.85 9.36
N GLU A 77 16.64 -10.40 8.13
CA GLU A 77 17.97 -10.14 7.58
C GLU A 77 18.40 -8.70 7.84
N ALA A 78 19.67 -8.49 8.09
CA ALA A 78 20.24 -7.16 8.30
C ALA A 78 20.00 -6.26 7.08
N GLU A 79 19.69 -4.99 7.30
CA GLU A 79 19.41 -3.96 6.28
C GLU A 79 18.16 -4.16 5.40
N SER A 80 17.40 -5.25 5.59
CA SER A 80 16.18 -5.50 4.81
C SER A 80 15.12 -4.43 5.04
N ASP A 81 14.99 -3.88 6.24
CA ASP A 81 13.98 -2.86 6.60
C ASP A 81 14.06 -1.62 5.70
N LYS A 82 15.27 -1.11 5.45
CA LYS A 82 15.47 0.04 4.56
C LYS A 82 15.11 -0.30 3.11
N ARG A 83 15.59 -1.44 2.63
CA ARG A 83 15.34 -1.89 1.24
C ARG A 83 13.84 -2.14 1.00
N ILE A 84 13.15 -2.77 1.96
CA ILE A 84 11.72 -3.03 1.87
C ILE A 84 10.95 -1.71 1.88
N ARG A 85 11.31 -0.75 2.74
CA ARG A 85 10.70 0.58 2.74
C ARG A 85 10.88 1.31 1.42
N ASP A 86 12.06 1.24 0.81
CA ASP A 86 12.35 1.90 -0.46
C ASP A 86 11.56 1.32 -1.65
N ILE A 87 11.08 0.09 -1.54
CA ILE A 87 10.27 -0.56 -2.59
C ILE A 87 8.78 -0.62 -2.25
N THR A 88 8.35 -0.12 -1.09
CA THR A 88 6.95 -0.11 -0.65
C THR A 88 6.45 1.31 -0.45
N GLY A 89 5.30 1.63 -1.02
CA GLY A 89 4.55 2.86 -0.73
C GLY A 89 3.25 2.50 0.01
N ILE A 90 2.86 3.31 0.98
CA ILE A 90 1.65 3.07 1.78
C ILE A 90 0.72 4.28 1.78
N VAL A 91 -0.57 4.03 1.57
CA VAL A 91 -1.66 4.95 1.88
C VAL A 91 -2.52 4.30 2.96
N PRO A 92 -2.31 4.64 4.23
CA PRO A 92 -3.02 4.01 5.34
C PRO A 92 -4.38 4.67 5.58
N VAL A 93 -5.24 3.98 6.32
CA VAL A 93 -6.51 4.55 6.84
C VAL A 93 -6.25 5.72 7.79
N ASN A 94 -5.18 5.60 8.60
CA ASN A 94 -4.80 6.61 9.58
C ASN A 94 -3.85 7.64 8.96
N GLU A 95 -3.82 8.83 9.58
CA GLU A 95 -2.95 9.92 9.15
C GLU A 95 -1.48 9.60 9.47
N LEU A 96 -0.61 9.61 8.46
CA LEU A 96 0.85 9.49 8.63
C LEU A 96 1.53 10.86 8.70
N MET A 97 0.93 11.88 8.07
CA MET A 97 1.51 13.21 7.96
C MET A 97 1.22 14.06 9.19
N ASN A 98 2.14 14.96 9.50
CA ASN A 98 1.99 15.90 10.61
C ASN A 98 0.95 16.99 10.26
N SER A 99 -0.06 17.15 11.10
CA SER A 99 -1.17 18.10 10.93
C SER A 99 -0.72 19.56 10.91
N GLU A 100 0.37 19.90 11.61
CA GLU A 100 0.87 21.27 11.72
C GLU A 100 1.76 21.70 10.54
N LEU A 101 2.29 20.76 9.79
CA LEU A 101 3.11 21.03 8.62
C LEU A 101 2.25 21.18 7.35
N SER A 102 2.73 22.01 6.42
CA SER A 102 2.18 22.08 5.06
C SER A 102 2.44 20.78 4.30
N LEU A 103 1.77 20.59 3.15
CA LEU A 103 2.01 19.43 2.30
C LEU A 103 3.47 19.37 1.84
N LEU A 104 4.04 20.51 1.43
CA LEU A 104 5.45 20.59 1.02
C LEU A 104 6.40 20.20 2.16
N GLU A 105 6.18 20.73 3.36
CA GLU A 105 7.01 20.42 4.53
C GLU A 105 6.90 18.95 4.93
N ASN A 106 5.69 18.38 4.88
CA ASN A 106 5.49 16.94 5.08
C ASN A 106 6.27 16.11 4.07
N GLY A 107 6.18 16.46 2.76
CA GLY A 107 6.93 15.78 1.70
C GLY A 107 8.44 15.80 1.97
N ARG A 108 9.01 16.95 2.32
CA ARG A 108 10.42 17.10 2.65
C ARG A 108 10.84 16.37 3.92
N CYS A 109 9.96 16.36 4.94
CA CYS A 109 10.25 15.70 6.22
C CYS A 109 10.29 14.18 6.04
N TYR A 110 9.22 13.60 5.48
CA TYR A 110 9.10 12.16 5.33
C TYR A 110 9.88 11.61 4.13
N GLY A 111 10.05 12.40 3.06
CA GLY A 111 10.80 12.00 1.87
C GLY A 111 12.26 11.63 2.15
N ARG A 112 12.88 12.23 3.19
CA ARG A 112 14.29 11.95 3.58
C ARG A 112 14.57 10.50 3.93
N VAL A 113 13.56 9.72 4.30
CA VAL A 113 13.73 8.32 4.68
C VAL A 113 13.63 7.35 3.50
N TYR A 114 13.26 7.88 2.31
CA TYR A 114 13.13 7.10 1.07
C TYR A 114 14.24 7.49 0.09
N SER A 115 14.99 6.51 -0.39
CA SER A 115 16.11 6.77 -1.32
C SER A 115 15.64 7.24 -2.71
N ARG A 116 14.38 6.98 -3.06
CA ARG A 116 13.79 7.26 -4.38
C ARG A 116 12.75 8.39 -4.36
N TYR A 117 12.61 9.08 -3.22
CA TYR A 117 11.68 10.21 -3.13
C TYR A 117 12.08 11.32 -4.09
N ASP A 118 11.13 11.77 -4.89
CA ASP A 118 11.26 12.89 -5.80
C ASP A 118 10.25 13.99 -5.47
N GLU A 119 10.75 15.15 -5.00
CA GLU A 119 9.91 16.30 -4.65
C GLU A 119 9.15 16.85 -5.86
N SER A 120 9.73 16.79 -7.07
CA SER A 120 9.09 17.30 -8.27
C SER A 120 7.87 16.46 -8.66
N ILE A 121 7.98 15.13 -8.56
CA ILE A 121 6.87 14.20 -8.76
C ILE A 121 5.80 14.42 -7.68
N TYR A 122 6.20 14.64 -6.42
CA TYR A 122 5.24 14.94 -5.36
C TYR A 122 4.45 16.21 -5.66
N MET A 123 5.12 17.27 -6.11
CA MET A 123 4.47 18.54 -6.47
C MET A 123 3.52 18.38 -7.66
N GLU A 124 3.92 17.61 -8.67
CA GLU A 124 3.07 17.31 -9.83
C GLU A 124 1.76 16.62 -9.42
N TYR A 125 1.83 15.60 -8.56
CA TYR A 125 0.62 14.95 -8.06
C TYR A 125 -0.22 15.86 -7.15
N LEU A 126 0.38 16.71 -6.33
CA LEU A 126 -0.37 17.68 -5.53
C LEU A 126 -1.14 18.67 -6.43
N GLU A 127 -0.50 19.18 -7.49
CA GLU A 127 -1.14 20.05 -8.46
C GLU A 127 -2.26 19.34 -9.22
N ARG A 128 -2.00 18.12 -9.72
CA ARG A 128 -2.99 17.26 -10.38
C ARG A 128 -4.22 17.02 -9.52
N PHE A 129 -4.04 16.84 -8.21
CA PHE A 129 -5.14 16.61 -7.26
C PHE A 129 -5.76 17.91 -6.71
N GLY A 130 -5.35 19.08 -7.22
CA GLY A 130 -5.91 20.38 -6.89
C GLY A 130 -5.46 20.95 -5.54
N PHE A 131 -4.27 20.59 -5.04
CA PHE A 131 -3.76 21.09 -3.78
C PHE A 131 -2.82 22.29 -3.92
N ASP A 132 -3.02 23.28 -3.04
CA ASP A 132 -1.95 24.23 -2.71
C ASP A 132 -0.93 23.54 -1.79
N ARG A 133 0.33 23.45 -2.26
CA ARG A 133 1.43 22.84 -1.50
C ARG A 133 1.70 23.47 -0.13
N LYS A 134 1.23 24.70 0.10
CA LYS A 134 1.39 25.45 1.36
C LYS A 134 0.28 25.18 2.36
N ILE A 135 -0.79 24.48 1.96
CA ILE A 135 -1.89 24.17 2.89
C ILE A 135 -1.39 23.22 3.99
N LYS A 136 -1.75 23.50 5.24
CA LYS A 136 -1.45 22.57 6.36
C LYS A 136 -2.27 21.31 6.22
N PHE A 137 -1.62 20.15 6.43
CA PHE A 137 -2.27 18.83 6.34
C PHE A 137 -3.49 18.72 7.27
N GLY A 138 -3.43 19.31 8.48
CA GLY A 138 -4.53 19.30 9.44
C GLY A 138 -5.80 20.04 8.97
N LYS A 139 -5.70 20.94 7.96
CA LYS A 139 -6.85 21.66 7.39
C LYS A 139 -7.60 20.87 6.32
N LEU A 140 -7.07 19.73 5.89
CA LEU A 140 -7.66 18.90 4.86
C LEU A 140 -8.80 18.04 5.40
N SER A 141 -9.82 17.81 4.59
CA SER A 141 -10.85 16.80 4.87
C SER A 141 -10.24 15.39 4.86
N LYS A 142 -10.93 14.40 5.40
CA LYS A 142 -10.45 13.02 5.44
C LYS A 142 -10.12 12.49 4.03
N GLY A 143 -10.98 12.74 3.05
CA GLY A 143 -10.72 12.35 1.65
C GLY A 143 -9.50 13.06 1.06
N GLN A 144 -9.35 14.37 1.31
CA GLN A 144 -8.20 15.14 0.87
C GLN A 144 -6.89 14.66 1.52
N LYS A 145 -6.92 14.26 2.79
CA LYS A 145 -5.75 13.67 3.47
C LYS A 145 -5.29 12.37 2.80
N ILE A 146 -6.23 11.51 2.41
CA ILE A 146 -5.91 10.28 1.67
C ILE A 146 -5.30 10.63 0.31
N LYS A 147 -5.87 11.61 -0.43
CA LYS A 147 -5.32 12.09 -1.71
C LYS A 147 -3.87 12.60 -1.56
N ALA A 148 -3.60 13.40 -0.53
CA ALA A 148 -2.25 13.94 -0.27
C ALA A 148 -1.25 12.83 0.10
N GLN A 149 -1.66 11.84 0.90
CA GLN A 149 -0.84 10.67 1.23
C GLN A 149 -0.60 9.79 0.00
N PHE A 150 -1.58 9.68 -0.91
CA PHE A 150 -1.43 8.97 -2.17
C PHE A 150 -0.40 9.65 -3.09
N ALA A 151 -0.47 10.98 -3.24
CA ALA A 151 0.55 11.75 -3.97
C ALA A 151 1.96 11.49 -3.41
N PHE A 152 2.10 11.48 -2.09
CA PHE A 152 3.37 11.19 -1.43
C PHE A 152 3.84 9.76 -1.69
N ALA A 153 2.98 8.76 -1.55
CA ALA A 153 3.34 7.37 -1.80
C ALA A 153 3.82 7.13 -3.24
N LEU A 154 3.20 7.79 -4.22
CA LEU A 154 3.62 7.71 -5.64
C LEU A 154 4.99 8.36 -5.88
N SER A 155 5.30 9.45 -5.17
CA SER A 155 6.56 10.18 -5.32
C SER A 155 7.79 9.46 -4.78
N THR A 156 7.59 8.36 -4.04
CA THR A 156 8.69 7.49 -3.58
C THR A 156 9.06 6.42 -4.60
N ASP A 157 8.44 6.39 -5.77
CA ASP A 157 8.61 5.39 -6.84
C ASP A 157 8.62 3.93 -6.32
N PRO A 158 7.59 3.51 -5.58
CA PRO A 158 7.56 2.18 -5.01
C PRO A 158 7.35 1.11 -6.07
N LYS A 159 7.83 -0.12 -5.81
CA LYS A 159 7.48 -1.31 -6.58
C LYS A 159 6.11 -1.85 -6.15
N TYR A 160 5.83 -1.80 -4.86
CA TYR A 160 4.57 -2.25 -4.25
C TYR A 160 3.84 -1.08 -3.62
N LEU A 161 2.67 -0.74 -4.15
CA LEU A 161 1.80 0.30 -3.60
C LEU A 161 0.69 -0.36 -2.78
N ILE A 162 0.64 -0.03 -1.49
CA ILE A 162 -0.30 -0.62 -0.53
C ILE A 162 -1.31 0.43 -0.13
N LEU A 163 -2.60 0.12 -0.30
CA LEU A 163 -3.71 1.04 -0.09
C LEU A 163 -4.68 0.41 0.91
N ASP A 164 -4.81 1.00 2.09
CA ASP A 164 -5.72 0.52 3.14
C ASP A 164 -7.00 1.38 3.15
N GLU A 165 -8.13 0.80 2.71
CA GLU A 165 -9.46 1.43 2.57
C GLU A 165 -9.42 2.79 1.81
N PRO A 166 -8.74 2.90 0.64
CA PRO A 166 -8.42 4.19 0.04
C PRO A 166 -9.65 4.96 -0.44
N THR A 167 -10.68 4.27 -0.93
CA THR A 167 -11.80 4.89 -1.68
C THR A 167 -13.02 5.25 -0.83
N ALA A 168 -13.02 4.91 0.46
CA ALA A 168 -14.19 5.08 1.34
C ALA A 168 -14.67 6.54 1.46
N ASN A 169 -13.78 7.52 1.22
CA ASN A 169 -14.06 8.95 1.39
C ASN A 169 -13.77 9.76 0.12
N PHE A 170 -13.69 9.13 -1.05
CA PHE A 170 -13.45 9.83 -2.31
C PHE A 170 -14.76 10.33 -2.92
N ASP A 171 -14.71 11.52 -3.49
CA ASP A 171 -15.73 12.01 -4.41
C ASP A 171 -15.68 11.21 -5.73
N PRO A 172 -16.81 11.18 -6.50
CA PRO A 172 -16.88 10.40 -7.74
C PRO A 172 -15.81 10.77 -8.77
N ASP A 173 -15.50 12.07 -8.91
CA ASP A 173 -14.54 12.56 -9.90
C ASP A 173 -13.13 12.08 -9.56
N PHE A 174 -12.75 12.16 -8.30
CA PHE A 174 -11.46 11.66 -7.88
C PHE A 174 -11.35 10.12 -7.95
N LYS A 175 -12.45 9.39 -7.77
CA LYS A 175 -12.41 7.93 -7.97
C LYS A 175 -11.92 7.56 -9.37
N GLN A 176 -12.39 8.29 -10.39
CA GLN A 176 -11.94 8.04 -11.76
C GLN A 176 -10.46 8.40 -11.96
N ASP A 177 -10.02 9.56 -11.46
CA ASP A 177 -8.62 9.95 -11.56
C ASP A 177 -7.69 9.02 -10.77
N PHE A 178 -8.11 8.57 -9.59
CA PHE A 178 -7.40 7.56 -8.81
C PHE A 178 -7.19 6.26 -9.60
N LEU A 179 -8.23 5.75 -10.29
CA LEU A 179 -8.12 4.56 -11.13
C LEU A 179 -7.15 4.78 -12.30
N ASN A 180 -7.21 5.95 -12.95
CA ASN A 180 -6.30 6.30 -14.03
C ASN A 180 -4.84 6.33 -13.55
N VAL A 181 -4.59 6.91 -12.38
CA VAL A 181 -3.24 6.94 -11.76
C VAL A 181 -2.76 5.52 -11.43
N ILE A 182 -3.62 4.66 -10.88
CA ILE A 182 -3.27 3.26 -10.63
C ILE A 182 -2.92 2.53 -11.93
N MET A 183 -3.66 2.76 -13.01
CA MET A 183 -3.35 2.15 -14.31
C MET A 183 -2.01 2.64 -14.85
N GLN A 184 -1.73 3.94 -14.80
CA GLN A 184 -0.43 4.51 -15.17
C GLN A 184 0.71 3.92 -14.32
N PHE A 185 0.50 3.79 -13.01
CA PHE A 185 1.46 3.15 -12.10
C PHE A 185 1.79 1.72 -12.52
N MET A 186 0.80 0.98 -13.03
CA MET A 186 0.93 -0.42 -13.45
C MET A 186 1.48 -0.63 -14.86
N GLU A 187 1.56 0.40 -15.71
CA GLU A 187 1.94 0.30 -17.15
C GLU A 187 3.26 -0.42 -17.39
N SER A 188 4.22 -0.29 -16.47
CA SER A 188 5.51 -0.97 -16.62
C SER A 188 5.44 -2.50 -16.52
N GLY A 189 4.32 -3.06 -16.03
CA GLY A 189 4.14 -4.48 -15.73
C GLY A 189 5.05 -5.04 -14.62
N LYS A 190 5.80 -4.15 -13.93
CA LYS A 190 6.76 -4.52 -12.88
C LYS A 190 6.33 -4.05 -11.49
N LYS A 191 5.33 -3.19 -11.42
CA LYS A 191 4.78 -2.64 -10.18
C LYS A 191 3.51 -3.38 -9.81
N SER A 192 3.20 -3.47 -8.53
CA SER A 192 2.02 -4.17 -8.02
C SER A 192 1.26 -3.28 -7.03
N VAL A 193 -0.06 -3.47 -6.97
CA VAL A 193 -0.92 -2.72 -6.07
C VAL A 193 -1.65 -3.70 -5.15
N ILE A 194 -1.66 -3.41 -3.85
CA ILE A 194 -2.40 -4.17 -2.85
C ILE A 194 -3.47 -3.24 -2.28
N ILE A 195 -4.73 -3.60 -2.42
CA ILE A 195 -5.85 -2.81 -1.93
C ILE A 195 -6.60 -3.60 -0.88
N ALA A 196 -6.60 -3.12 0.36
CA ALA A 196 -7.46 -3.68 1.39
C ALA A 196 -8.80 -2.95 1.40
N SER A 197 -9.90 -3.68 1.36
CA SER A 197 -11.23 -3.12 1.43
C SER A 197 -12.22 -4.07 2.13
N HIS A 198 -13.22 -3.49 2.80
CA HIS A 198 -14.34 -4.24 3.35
C HIS A 198 -15.51 -4.36 2.36
N ILE A 199 -15.49 -3.57 1.29
CA ILE A 199 -16.46 -3.63 0.21
C ILE A 199 -15.78 -4.31 -0.97
N PRO A 200 -16.35 -5.36 -1.56
CA PRO A 200 -15.89 -5.87 -2.84
C PRO A 200 -16.12 -4.78 -3.89
N VAL A 201 -15.17 -3.87 -4.02
CA VAL A 201 -15.23 -2.84 -5.05
C VAL A 201 -15.01 -3.56 -6.36
N SER A 202 -15.90 -3.33 -7.31
CA SER A 202 -15.77 -3.83 -8.66
C SER A 202 -14.59 -3.13 -9.35
N TYR A 203 -13.37 -3.54 -9.00
CA TYR A 203 -12.16 -3.23 -9.77
C TYR A 203 -12.13 -4.03 -11.09
N THR A 204 -13.25 -4.69 -11.43
CA THR A 204 -13.44 -5.52 -12.63
C THR A 204 -13.22 -4.78 -13.94
N HIS A 205 -13.15 -3.44 -13.92
CA HIS A 205 -12.74 -2.64 -15.08
C HIS A 205 -11.22 -2.46 -15.20
N LEU A 206 -10.46 -2.81 -14.17
CA LEU A 206 -9.00 -2.80 -14.21
C LEU A 206 -8.55 -4.13 -14.79
N ARG A 207 -8.35 -4.23 -16.10
CA ARG A 207 -7.76 -5.38 -16.79
C ARG A 207 -6.25 -5.51 -16.45
N ALA A 208 -5.93 -5.60 -15.18
CA ALA A 208 -4.69 -6.18 -14.69
C ALA A 208 -5.10 -7.48 -14.00
N HIS A 209 -4.35 -8.54 -14.15
CA HIS A 209 -4.66 -9.87 -13.61
C HIS A 209 -5.04 -9.77 -12.12
N GLU A 210 -6.30 -10.10 -11.80
CA GLU A 210 -6.82 -9.99 -10.44
C GLU A 210 -6.51 -11.27 -9.66
N THR A 211 -5.92 -11.12 -8.47
CA THR A 211 -5.87 -12.17 -7.46
C THR A 211 -6.62 -11.70 -6.23
N ALA A 212 -7.74 -12.31 -5.91
CA ALA A 212 -8.50 -12.02 -4.70
C ALA A 212 -8.12 -13.02 -3.60
N ALA A 213 -7.69 -12.52 -2.44
CA ALA A 213 -7.56 -13.30 -1.23
C ALA A 213 -8.69 -12.94 -0.25
N ASN A 214 -9.50 -13.93 0.11
CA ASN A 214 -10.54 -13.79 1.14
C ASN A 214 -9.96 -14.18 2.50
N LEU A 215 -10.13 -13.32 3.49
CA LEU A 215 -9.72 -13.49 4.89
C LEU A 215 -10.90 -13.86 5.79
#